data_12546a1bcbd2d388859735f581978500
#
_entry.id   12546a1bcbd2d388859735f581978500
#
_cell.length_a   1.000
_cell.length_b   1.000
_cell.length_c   1.000
_cell.angle_alpha   90.00
_cell.angle_beta   90.00
_cell.angle_gamma   90.00
#
_symmetry.space_group_name_H-M   'P 1'
#
loop_
_entity.id
_entity.type
_entity.pdbx_description
1 polymer ?
#
loop_
_entity_poly.entity_id
_entity_poly.type
_entity_poly.pdbx_seq_one_letter_code
_entity_poly.pdbx_strand_id
1 'polypeptide(L)'
;MCGGLSGVMKAVCKGAKEEDGFTIGIIPFIEKNKANEFIDLVIPCPFSQARNIVVVLTGDICLAISGKAGTLSEICFAWTYKKPIIALTSVKGWSSRIANQSLDDRRNDLIYGVETPQEAITKLKELLNKK
;
A
#
# COMPACT_ATOMS: atom_id res chain seq x y z
N MET A 1 6.58 1.02 3.13
CA MET A 1 6.40 -0.34 3.69
C MET A 1 5.35 -1.11 2.91
N CYS A 2 5.36 -2.44 2.97
CA CYS A 2 4.43 -3.31 2.25
C CYS A 2 4.35 -4.70 2.91
N GLY A 3 3.64 -5.64 2.27
CA GLY A 3 3.57 -7.03 2.70
C GLY A 3 4.83 -7.88 2.51
N GLY A 4 5.91 -7.30 1.99
CA GLY A 4 7.26 -7.88 1.98
C GLY A 4 7.51 -9.08 1.06
N LEU A 5 6.56 -9.44 0.18
CA LEU A 5 6.68 -10.62 -0.68
C LEU A 5 7.01 -10.26 -2.15
N SER A 6 6.57 -11.04 -3.10
CA SER A 6 6.84 -10.92 -4.53
C SER A 6 5.93 -9.93 -5.28
N GLY A 7 6.11 -9.82 -6.60
CA GLY A 7 5.26 -9.02 -7.48
C GLY A 7 5.43 -7.51 -7.26
N VAL A 8 4.32 -6.78 -7.17
CA VAL A 8 4.31 -5.32 -6.95
C VAL A 8 5.09 -4.95 -5.69
N MET A 9 4.96 -5.69 -4.60
CA MET A 9 5.68 -5.43 -3.34
C MET A 9 7.19 -5.44 -3.55
N LYS A 10 7.73 -6.45 -4.25
CA LYS A 10 9.16 -6.54 -4.58
C LYS A 10 9.60 -5.39 -5.49
N ALA A 11 8.81 -5.06 -6.52
CA ALA A 11 9.12 -3.99 -7.45
C ALA A 11 9.17 -2.61 -6.76
N VAL A 12 8.21 -2.32 -5.89
CA VAL A 12 8.19 -1.07 -5.10
C VAL A 12 9.39 -0.98 -4.15
N CYS A 13 9.74 -2.08 -3.49
CA CYS A 13 10.91 -2.12 -2.61
C CYS A 13 12.21 -1.89 -3.40
N LYS A 14 12.35 -2.53 -4.56
CA LYS A 14 13.50 -2.32 -5.44
C LYS A 14 13.64 -0.84 -5.84
N GLY A 15 12.56 -0.23 -6.33
CA GLY A 15 12.56 1.19 -6.70
C GLY A 15 12.85 2.11 -5.51
N ALA A 16 12.38 1.79 -4.31
CA ALA A 16 12.71 2.55 -3.12
C ALA A 16 14.22 2.46 -2.79
N LYS A 17 14.84 1.30 -2.96
CA LYS A 17 16.30 1.13 -2.75
C LYS A 17 17.14 1.88 -3.78
N GLU A 18 16.68 2.01 -5.01
CA GLU A 18 17.34 2.80 -6.06
C GLU A 18 17.40 4.30 -5.72
N GLU A 19 16.50 4.77 -4.84
CA GLU A 19 16.43 6.15 -4.35
C GLU A 19 16.81 6.28 -2.85
N ASP A 20 17.66 5.37 -2.35
CA ASP A 20 18.13 5.32 -0.96
C ASP A 20 17.02 5.25 0.10
N GLY A 21 15.83 4.79 -0.29
CA GLY A 21 14.68 4.65 0.60
C GLY A 21 14.80 3.47 1.56
N PHE A 22 14.26 3.60 2.77
CA PHE A 22 14.18 2.53 3.76
C PHE A 22 12.90 1.69 3.56
N THR A 23 13.05 0.38 3.49
CA THR A 23 11.96 -0.55 3.19
C THR A 23 11.60 -1.43 4.38
N ILE A 24 10.29 -1.54 4.66
CA ILE A 24 9.74 -2.36 5.73
C ILE A 24 8.78 -3.38 5.13
N GLY A 25 8.99 -4.67 5.45
CA GLY A 25 8.13 -5.76 5.04
C GLY A 25 7.46 -6.42 6.24
N ILE A 26 6.12 -6.37 6.30
CA ILE A 26 5.33 -7.11 7.30
C ILE A 26 4.85 -8.39 6.64
N ILE A 27 5.51 -9.51 6.95
CA ILE A 27 5.31 -10.79 6.26
C ILE A 27 4.41 -11.75 7.06
N PRO A 28 3.60 -12.59 6.38
CA PRO A 28 2.69 -13.53 7.06
C PRO A 28 3.39 -14.83 7.49
N PHE A 29 4.70 -14.79 7.71
CA PHE A 29 5.53 -15.95 8.07
C PHE A 29 6.36 -15.63 9.31
N ILE A 30 6.81 -16.68 10.00
CA ILE A 30 7.79 -16.58 11.10
C ILE A 30 9.20 -16.39 10.52
N GLU A 31 9.49 -17.08 9.43
CA GLU A 31 10.81 -17.11 8.81
C GLU A 31 11.09 -15.84 8.02
N LYS A 32 12.00 -15.03 8.51
CA LYS A 32 12.35 -13.74 7.92
C LYS A 32 12.94 -13.84 6.50
N ASN A 33 13.59 -14.96 6.17
CA ASN A 33 14.18 -15.21 4.86
C ASN A 33 13.15 -15.41 3.73
N LYS A 34 11.85 -15.46 4.05
CA LYS A 34 10.77 -15.45 3.06
C LYS A 34 10.42 -14.06 2.52
N ALA A 35 10.94 -13.01 3.14
CA ALA A 35 10.82 -11.65 2.61
C ALA A 35 11.62 -11.49 1.31
N ASN A 36 11.21 -10.55 0.44
CA ASN A 36 12.03 -10.24 -0.73
C ASN A 36 13.33 -9.54 -0.32
N GLU A 37 14.35 -9.67 -1.16
CA GLU A 37 15.73 -9.22 -0.90
C GLU A 37 15.91 -7.71 -0.76
N PHE A 38 14.91 -6.92 -1.13
CA PHE A 38 14.94 -5.45 -1.05
C PHE A 38 14.34 -4.90 0.25
N ILE A 39 14.03 -5.75 1.23
CA ILE A 39 13.50 -5.33 2.53
C ILE A 39 14.65 -5.12 3.53
N ASP A 40 14.73 -3.91 4.08
CA ASP A 40 15.70 -3.58 5.14
C ASP A 40 15.24 -4.10 6.51
N LEU A 41 13.97 -3.92 6.86
CA LEU A 41 13.39 -4.39 8.12
C LEU A 41 12.25 -5.38 7.88
N VAL A 42 12.47 -6.62 8.25
CA VAL A 42 11.46 -7.69 8.17
C VAL A 42 10.76 -7.83 9.52
N ILE A 43 9.42 -7.67 9.51
CA ILE A 43 8.56 -7.86 10.68
C ILE A 43 7.71 -9.13 10.46
N PRO A 44 7.99 -10.24 11.17
CA PRO A 44 7.14 -11.42 11.17
C PRO A 44 5.78 -11.13 11.80
N CYS A 45 4.70 -11.43 11.08
CA CYS A 45 3.33 -11.28 11.56
C CYS A 45 2.49 -12.48 11.07
N PRO A 46 2.62 -13.66 11.72
CA PRO A 46 2.12 -14.94 11.21
C PRO A 46 0.61 -15.12 11.39
N PHE A 47 -0.15 -14.08 11.05
CA PHE A 47 -1.61 -14.08 11.10
C PHE A 47 -2.26 -14.18 9.71
N SER A 48 -1.55 -14.75 8.74
CA SER A 48 -2.03 -14.90 7.37
C SER A 48 -2.55 -13.56 6.79
N GLN A 49 -3.73 -13.53 6.23
CA GLN A 49 -4.33 -12.30 5.67
C GLN A 49 -4.74 -11.26 6.73
N ALA A 50 -4.93 -11.66 7.98
CA ALA A 50 -5.24 -10.73 9.06
C ALA A 50 -4.11 -9.71 9.32
N ARG A 51 -2.86 -10.02 8.92
CA ARG A 51 -1.73 -9.07 9.02
C ARG A 51 -1.89 -7.83 8.12
N ASN A 52 -2.81 -7.85 7.14
CA ASN A 52 -3.06 -6.70 6.25
C ASN A 52 -3.45 -5.44 7.03
N ILE A 53 -4.16 -5.59 8.14
CA ILE A 53 -4.48 -4.46 9.02
C ILE A 53 -3.21 -3.83 9.62
N VAL A 54 -2.21 -4.64 9.97
CA VAL A 54 -0.94 -4.15 10.52
C VAL A 54 -0.16 -3.37 9.46
N VAL A 55 -0.14 -3.86 8.22
CA VAL A 55 0.47 -3.13 7.09
C VAL A 55 -0.15 -1.74 6.95
N VAL A 56 -1.48 -1.66 6.95
CA VAL A 56 -2.20 -0.40 6.78
C VAL A 56 -1.99 0.55 7.96
N LEU A 57 -2.10 0.06 9.19
CA LEU A 57 -2.00 0.90 10.38
C LEU A 57 -0.60 1.48 10.59
N THR A 58 0.44 0.75 10.16
CA THR A 58 1.83 1.23 10.27
C THR A 58 2.14 2.35 9.27
N GLY A 59 1.47 2.39 8.10
CA GLY A 59 1.66 3.44 7.09
C GLY A 59 0.82 4.69 7.35
N ASP A 60 1.24 5.81 6.83
CA ASP A 60 0.50 7.09 6.89
C ASP A 60 -0.46 7.26 5.71
N ILE A 61 -0.08 6.79 4.54
CA ILE A 61 -0.81 6.86 3.28
C ILE A 61 -0.82 5.48 2.63
N CYS A 62 -1.95 5.05 2.13
CA CYS A 62 -2.09 3.81 1.37
C CYS A 62 -1.95 4.11 -0.13
N LEU A 63 -0.94 3.53 -0.79
CA LEU A 63 -0.81 3.53 -2.24
C LEU A 63 -1.20 2.15 -2.79
N ALA A 64 -2.34 2.08 -3.45
CA ALA A 64 -2.86 0.87 -4.06
C ALA A 64 -2.43 0.77 -5.53
N ILE A 65 -1.79 -0.35 -5.90
CA ILE A 65 -1.32 -0.64 -7.26
C ILE A 65 -1.84 -2.00 -7.68
N SER A 66 -2.69 -2.05 -8.71
CA SER A 66 -3.31 -3.31 -9.15
C SER A 66 -4.11 -4.00 -8.02
N GLY A 67 -3.82 -5.26 -7.78
CA GLY A 67 -4.25 -6.00 -6.59
C GLY A 67 -5.48 -6.88 -6.78
N LYS A 68 -5.51 -7.92 -5.94
CA LYS A 68 -6.62 -8.88 -5.77
C LYS A 68 -7.29 -8.65 -4.42
N ALA A 69 -7.97 -9.66 -3.88
CA ALA A 69 -8.73 -9.57 -2.63
C ALA A 69 -7.90 -9.09 -1.42
N GLY A 70 -6.61 -9.45 -1.33
CA GLY A 70 -5.72 -8.96 -0.28
C GLY A 70 -5.57 -7.43 -0.33
N THR A 71 -5.30 -6.88 -1.51
CA THR A 71 -5.21 -5.43 -1.71
C THR A 71 -6.55 -4.73 -1.44
N LEU A 72 -7.67 -5.33 -1.84
CA LEU A 72 -8.99 -4.80 -1.50
C LEU A 72 -9.20 -4.73 0.02
N SER A 73 -8.80 -5.75 0.77
CA SER A 73 -8.90 -5.73 2.23
C SER A 73 -8.05 -4.61 2.86
N GLU A 74 -6.85 -4.37 2.34
CA GLU A 74 -5.99 -3.26 2.79
C GLU A 74 -6.62 -1.90 2.48
N ILE A 75 -7.24 -1.74 1.31
CA ILE A 75 -7.98 -0.53 0.95
C ILE A 75 -9.16 -0.30 1.89
N CYS A 76 -9.94 -1.35 2.21
CA CYS A 76 -11.05 -1.27 3.15
C CYS A 76 -10.57 -0.89 4.57
N PHE A 77 -9.45 -1.42 5.03
CA PHE A 77 -8.86 -1.01 6.30
C PHE A 77 -8.39 0.45 6.25
N ALA A 78 -7.69 0.86 5.19
CA ALA A 78 -7.25 2.24 5.04
C ALA A 78 -8.43 3.22 5.05
N TRP A 79 -9.53 2.87 4.40
CA TRP A 79 -10.77 3.63 4.42
C TRP A 79 -11.35 3.75 5.83
N THR A 80 -11.52 2.62 6.50
CA THR A 80 -12.08 2.52 7.86
C THR A 80 -11.27 3.33 8.88
N TYR A 81 -9.94 3.29 8.76
CA TYR A 81 -9.02 4.01 9.66
C TYR A 81 -8.66 5.41 9.17
N LYS A 82 -9.42 5.96 8.23
CA LYS A 82 -9.30 7.34 7.72
C LYS A 82 -7.90 7.68 7.17
N LYS A 83 -7.17 6.67 6.69
CA LYS A 83 -5.91 6.88 5.99
C LYS A 83 -6.19 7.40 4.57
N PRO A 84 -5.45 8.39 4.06
CA PRO A 84 -5.54 8.77 2.65
C PRO A 84 -5.19 7.58 1.75
N ILE A 85 -5.93 7.43 0.64
CA ILE A 85 -5.73 6.34 -0.31
C ILE A 85 -5.47 6.92 -1.69
N ILE A 86 -4.35 6.56 -2.30
CA ILE A 86 -4.00 6.84 -3.68
C ILE A 86 -4.14 5.53 -4.46
N ALA A 87 -4.80 5.52 -5.59
CA ALA A 87 -5.04 4.32 -6.40
C ALA A 87 -4.56 4.52 -7.84
N LEU A 88 -3.61 3.69 -8.28
CA LEU A 88 -3.11 3.72 -9.65
C LEU A 88 -4.15 3.12 -10.60
N THR A 89 -4.56 3.89 -11.62
CA THR A 89 -5.64 3.51 -12.56
C THR A 89 -5.14 2.78 -13.80
N SER A 90 -3.90 3.01 -14.20
CA SER A 90 -3.30 2.43 -15.41
C SER A 90 -3.04 0.92 -15.36
N VAL A 91 -3.16 0.31 -14.20
CA VAL A 91 -2.93 -1.14 -14.00
C VAL A 91 -4.22 -1.82 -13.59
N LYS A 92 -4.58 -2.91 -14.29
CA LYS A 92 -5.80 -3.69 -13.98
C LYS A 92 -5.75 -4.25 -12.55
N GLY A 93 -6.86 -4.15 -11.83
CA GLY A 93 -7.02 -4.68 -10.48
C GLY A 93 -7.99 -3.85 -9.66
N TRP A 94 -7.97 -4.04 -8.34
CA TRP A 94 -8.85 -3.28 -7.46
C TRP A 94 -8.48 -1.80 -7.41
N SER A 95 -7.22 -1.43 -7.56
CA SER A 95 -6.82 -0.01 -7.59
C SER A 95 -7.57 0.77 -8.67
N SER A 96 -7.62 0.25 -9.92
CA SER A 96 -8.31 0.92 -11.03
C SER A 96 -9.83 0.90 -10.91
N ARG A 97 -10.40 -0.10 -10.20
CA ARG A 97 -11.85 -0.23 -10.05
C ARG A 97 -12.46 0.74 -9.07
N ILE A 98 -11.72 1.10 -8.01
CA ILE A 98 -12.24 1.93 -6.91
C ILE A 98 -11.70 3.35 -6.93
N ALA A 99 -10.81 3.68 -7.85
CA ALA A 99 -10.27 5.02 -8.01
C ALA A 99 -11.42 6.04 -8.22
N ASN A 100 -11.28 7.21 -7.59
CA ASN A 100 -12.25 8.30 -7.63
C ASN A 100 -13.64 7.95 -7.05
N GLN A 101 -13.71 6.95 -6.19
CA GLN A 101 -14.95 6.54 -5.52
C GLN A 101 -14.85 6.68 -4.01
N SER A 102 -16.00 6.79 -3.37
CA SER A 102 -16.20 6.56 -1.95
C SER A 102 -16.57 5.08 -1.75
N LEU A 103 -16.13 4.47 -0.65
CA LEU A 103 -16.55 3.09 -0.33
C LEU A 103 -17.88 3.08 0.46
N ASP A 104 -18.09 4.07 1.31
CA ASP A 104 -19.30 4.27 2.11
C ASP A 104 -19.36 5.72 2.62
N ASP A 105 -20.34 6.02 3.48
CA ASP A 105 -20.61 7.35 4.01
C ASP A 105 -19.78 7.75 5.25
N ARG A 106 -18.79 6.95 5.65
CA ARG A 106 -17.91 7.25 6.82
C ARG A 106 -16.99 8.44 6.60
N ARG A 107 -16.77 8.78 5.32
CA ARG A 107 -15.85 9.84 4.89
C ARG A 107 -16.50 10.66 3.77
N ASN A 108 -16.12 11.94 3.71
CA ASN A 108 -16.59 12.88 2.68
C ASN A 108 -15.58 13.06 1.53
N ASP A 109 -14.42 12.39 1.60
CA ASP A 109 -13.41 12.40 0.55
C ASP A 109 -13.51 11.14 -0.35
N LEU A 110 -12.71 11.11 -1.39
CA LEU A 110 -12.64 10.01 -2.35
C LEU A 110 -11.27 9.36 -2.31
N ILE A 111 -11.19 8.14 -2.84
CA ILE A 111 -9.92 7.49 -3.17
C ILE A 111 -9.31 8.25 -4.36
N TYR A 112 -8.10 8.78 -4.19
CA TYR A 112 -7.43 9.59 -5.21
C TYR A 112 -6.94 8.72 -6.36
N GLY A 113 -7.65 8.75 -7.50
CA GLY A 113 -7.21 8.08 -8.73
C GLY A 113 -6.08 8.85 -9.39
N VAL A 114 -5.01 8.16 -9.76
CA VAL A 114 -3.85 8.70 -10.50
C VAL A 114 -3.49 7.74 -11.64
N GLU A 115 -3.02 8.27 -12.74
CA GLU A 115 -2.73 7.45 -13.92
C GLU A 115 -1.26 6.98 -13.94
N THR A 116 -0.34 7.84 -13.50
CA THR A 116 1.10 7.59 -13.59
C THR A 116 1.74 7.49 -12.20
N PRO A 117 2.90 6.79 -12.07
CA PRO A 117 3.69 6.80 -10.85
C PRO A 117 4.11 8.21 -10.41
N GLN A 118 4.39 9.10 -11.35
CA GLN A 118 4.78 10.49 -11.08
C GLN A 118 3.65 11.27 -10.41
N GLU A 119 2.41 11.11 -10.92
CA GLU A 119 1.21 11.68 -10.28
C GLU A 119 1.01 11.12 -8.86
N ALA A 120 1.25 9.81 -8.66
CA ALA A 120 1.16 9.19 -7.35
C ALA A 120 2.14 9.82 -6.35
N ILE A 121 3.40 10.03 -6.76
CA ILE A 121 4.42 10.69 -5.92
C ILE A 121 4.05 12.15 -5.63
N THR A 122 3.55 12.87 -6.62
CA THR A 122 3.08 14.26 -6.43
C THR A 122 1.94 14.32 -5.43
N LYS A 123 0.92 13.47 -5.59
CA LYS A 123 -0.21 13.38 -4.66
C LYS A 123 0.23 12.97 -3.24
N LEU A 124 1.17 12.05 -3.12
CA LEU A 124 1.73 11.61 -1.84
C LEU A 124 2.40 12.79 -1.11
N LYS A 125 3.24 13.58 -1.80
CA LYS A 125 3.88 14.77 -1.24
C LYS A 125 2.85 15.82 -0.80
N GLU A 126 1.81 16.08 -1.60
CA GLU A 126 0.71 16.99 -1.22
C GLU A 126 0.02 16.56 0.07
N LEU A 127 -0.25 15.26 0.23
CA LEU A 127 -0.94 14.71 1.40
C LEU A 127 -0.06 14.73 2.66
N LEU A 128 1.25 14.53 2.52
CA LEU A 128 2.20 14.62 3.63
C LEU A 128 2.36 16.06 4.14
N ASN A 129 2.34 17.04 3.24
CA ASN A 129 2.51 18.45 3.60
C ASN A 129 1.25 19.07 4.24
N LYS A 130 0.11 18.37 4.22
CA LYS A 130 -1.14 18.82 4.87
C LYS A 130 -1.27 18.34 6.33
N LYS A 131 -0.34 17.54 6.81
CA LYS A 131 -0.24 17.12 8.22
C LYS A 131 0.61 18.11 9.00
#